data_466608f35262f5e8a6915a9c9249dbff
#
_entry.id   466608f35262f5e8a6915a9c9249dbff
#
_cell.length_a   1.000
_cell.length_b   1.000
_cell.length_c   1.000
_cell.angle_alpha   90.00
_cell.angle_beta   90.00
_cell.angle_gamma   90.00
#
_symmetry.space_group_name_H-M   'P 1'
#
loop_
_entity.id
_entity.type
_entity.pdbx_description
1 polymer ?
#
loop_
_entity_poly.entity_id
_entity_poly.type
_entity_poly.pdbx_seq_one_letter_code
_entity_poly.pdbx_strand_id
1 'polypeptide(L)'
;MEIKGKVHCFFEQSGTFKNEFIKLGIPAEDYDIQDNFGQTDHIVDLFSHIEREYDKTRQDKTRQDKTIFDDITKDDLIVAFFPCIYFSSLSQMEMSLTDVNKRKMPMNERYEFVLNRSRNRQKFLELLIKLMGVCELTGKRLVVENPWAMQTYLKNGFIKSPSIVDNDRTRRGDFFVKPTAFWFVSCEPTNGFTYQPTDMSKVKNVRDAKGAKQAGICSEERSMISPDYARNFICDFILGKKQDIGQLSFF
;
A
#
# COMPACT_ATOMS: atom_id res chain seq x y z
N MET A 1 10.43 1.72 15.48
CA MET A 1 10.83 0.33 15.91
C MET A 1 12.23 0.01 15.40
N GLU A 2 12.94 -0.93 16.04
CA GLU A 2 14.21 -1.47 15.55
C GLU A 2 13.93 -2.61 14.57
N ILE A 3 14.62 -2.62 13.41
CA ILE A 3 14.60 -3.71 12.44
C ILE A 3 15.97 -4.35 12.46
N LYS A 4 16.05 -5.60 12.94
CA LYS A 4 17.32 -6.36 13.05
C LYS A 4 17.57 -7.24 11.84
N GLY A 5 16.53 -7.62 11.12
CA GLY A 5 16.56 -8.38 9.89
C GLY A 5 16.46 -7.47 8.66
N LYS A 6 15.63 -7.86 7.70
CA LYS A 6 15.39 -7.12 6.46
C LYS A 6 13.93 -6.65 6.33
N VAL A 7 13.67 -5.80 5.36
CA VAL A 7 12.32 -5.36 4.99
C VAL A 7 11.89 -6.08 3.71
N HIS A 8 10.65 -6.59 3.73
CA HIS A 8 10.01 -7.24 2.60
C HIS A 8 8.88 -6.35 2.09
N CYS A 9 9.06 -5.67 0.96
CA CYS A 9 8.09 -4.79 0.34
C CYS A 9 7.17 -5.60 -0.56
N PHE A 10 5.96 -5.91 -0.10
CA PHE A 10 4.97 -6.69 -0.84
C PHE A 10 4.11 -5.79 -1.72
N PHE A 11 3.80 -6.25 -2.93
CA PHE A 11 3.02 -5.52 -3.94
C PHE A 11 3.69 -4.19 -4.33
N GLU A 12 5.00 -4.16 -4.33
CA GLU A 12 5.79 -3.02 -4.76
C GLU A 12 6.61 -3.39 -6.00
N GLN A 13 6.34 -2.77 -7.13
CA GLN A 13 7.10 -2.94 -8.37
C GLN A 13 7.99 -1.73 -8.71
N SER A 14 7.81 -0.60 -8.02
CA SER A 14 8.56 0.64 -8.25
C SER A 14 9.88 0.71 -7.51
N GLY A 15 10.09 -0.15 -6.53
CA GLY A 15 11.25 -0.14 -5.64
C GLY A 15 11.39 1.12 -4.77
N THR A 16 10.37 1.97 -4.68
CA THR A 16 10.48 3.26 -3.99
C THR A 16 10.78 3.10 -2.51
N PHE A 17 9.97 2.31 -1.79
CA PHE A 17 10.18 2.05 -0.36
C PHE A 17 11.41 1.18 -0.13
N LYS A 18 11.59 0.13 -0.92
CA LYS A 18 12.80 -0.72 -0.88
C LYS A 18 14.06 0.14 -0.92
N ASN A 19 14.17 1.00 -1.93
CA ASN A 19 15.36 1.82 -2.14
C ASN A 19 15.59 2.83 -1.00
N GLU A 20 14.54 3.39 -0.42
CA GLU A 20 14.69 4.30 0.72
C GLU A 20 15.10 3.56 2.01
N PHE A 21 14.64 2.33 2.25
CA PHE A 21 15.17 1.49 3.34
C PHE A 21 16.67 1.19 3.16
N ILE A 22 17.08 0.82 1.94
CA ILE A 22 18.50 0.55 1.63
C ILE A 22 19.36 1.80 1.86
N LYS A 23 18.91 2.98 1.42
CA LYS A 23 19.61 4.26 1.68
C LYS A 23 19.74 4.59 3.17
N LEU A 24 18.79 4.13 3.98
CA LEU A 24 18.83 4.27 5.44
C LEU A 24 19.66 3.17 6.13
N GLY A 25 20.34 2.32 5.36
CA GLY A 25 21.22 1.25 5.87
C GLY A 25 20.47 -0.01 6.32
N ILE A 26 19.20 -0.19 5.91
CA ILE A 26 18.39 -1.35 6.25
C ILE A 26 18.24 -2.22 5.00
N PRO A 27 18.65 -3.50 5.03
CA PRO A 27 18.43 -4.41 3.92
C PRO A 27 16.96 -4.50 3.56
N ALA A 28 16.63 -4.43 2.28
CA ALA A 28 15.26 -4.53 1.80
C ALA A 28 15.19 -5.20 0.44
N GLU A 29 14.10 -5.90 0.17
CA GLU A 29 13.77 -6.54 -1.10
C GLU A 29 12.28 -6.42 -1.38
N ASP A 30 11.89 -6.45 -2.66
CA ASP A 30 10.50 -6.29 -3.06
C ASP A 30 9.96 -7.49 -3.82
N TYR A 31 8.63 -7.63 -3.78
CA TYR A 31 7.88 -8.77 -4.30
C TYR A 31 6.63 -8.26 -5.00
N ASP A 32 6.45 -8.60 -6.27
CA ASP A 32 5.23 -8.34 -7.02
C ASP A 32 5.06 -9.43 -8.09
N ILE A 33 3.87 -9.55 -8.65
CA ILE A 33 3.62 -10.41 -9.81
C ILE A 33 4.08 -9.75 -11.11
N GLN A 34 4.30 -8.44 -11.09
CA GLN A 34 4.69 -7.61 -12.23
C GLN A 34 6.07 -6.99 -11.99
N ASP A 35 6.75 -6.73 -13.11
CA ASP A 35 8.03 -6.00 -13.12
C ASP A 35 8.03 -4.95 -14.24
N ASN A 36 7.03 -4.07 -14.23
CA ASN A 36 6.88 -3.05 -15.28
C ASN A 36 8.00 -1.99 -15.28
N PHE A 37 8.75 -1.89 -14.18
CA PHE A 37 9.82 -0.91 -14.00
C PHE A 37 11.23 -1.53 -13.99
N GLY A 38 11.36 -2.86 -14.13
CA GLY A 38 12.63 -3.56 -14.04
C GLY A 38 13.31 -3.41 -12.67
N GLN A 39 12.52 -3.27 -11.60
CA GLN A 39 13.01 -3.03 -10.23
C GLN A 39 12.64 -4.15 -9.24
N THR A 40 11.74 -5.06 -9.64
CA THR A 40 11.22 -6.11 -8.78
C THR A 40 12.25 -7.21 -8.57
N ASP A 41 12.66 -7.44 -7.32
CA ASP A 41 13.66 -8.47 -6.97
C ASP A 41 13.05 -9.88 -7.11
N HIS A 42 11.79 -10.05 -6.71
CA HIS A 42 11.10 -11.33 -6.69
C HIS A 42 9.76 -11.25 -7.43
N ILE A 43 9.69 -11.85 -8.61
CA ILE A 43 8.45 -11.93 -9.38
C ILE A 43 7.66 -13.14 -8.90
N VAL A 44 6.64 -12.93 -8.05
CA VAL A 44 5.88 -13.99 -7.39
C VAL A 44 4.40 -13.65 -7.26
N ASP A 45 3.53 -14.66 -7.30
CA ASP A 45 2.11 -14.52 -6.98
C ASP A 45 1.90 -14.52 -5.45
N LEU A 46 1.96 -13.32 -4.86
CA LEU A 46 1.77 -13.12 -3.42
C LEU A 46 0.41 -13.63 -2.93
N PHE A 47 -0.64 -13.57 -3.75
CA PHE A 47 -1.96 -14.06 -3.35
C PHE A 47 -1.95 -15.56 -3.07
N SER A 48 -1.30 -16.35 -3.92
CA SER A 48 -1.14 -17.79 -3.71
C SER A 48 -0.31 -18.10 -2.47
N HIS A 49 0.71 -17.30 -2.17
CA HIS A 49 1.53 -17.48 -0.96
C HIS A 49 0.75 -17.13 0.31
N ILE A 50 -0.05 -16.06 0.31
CA ILE A 50 -0.92 -15.66 1.43
C ILE A 50 -1.96 -16.75 1.71
N GLU A 51 -2.64 -17.27 0.69
CA GLU A 51 -3.63 -18.32 0.84
C GLU A 51 -3.01 -19.57 1.47
N ARG A 52 -1.90 -20.06 0.92
CA ARG A 52 -1.21 -21.26 1.44
C ARG A 52 -0.72 -21.07 2.87
N GLU A 53 -0.12 -19.91 3.18
CA GLU A 53 0.36 -19.65 4.53
C GLU A 53 -0.79 -19.54 5.55
N TYR A 54 -1.91 -18.92 5.16
CA TYR A 54 -3.10 -18.85 6.00
C TYR A 54 -3.65 -20.25 6.30
N ASP A 55 -3.70 -21.14 5.30
CA ASP A 55 -4.10 -22.52 5.49
C ASP A 55 -3.16 -23.28 6.43
N LYS A 56 -1.82 -23.07 6.30
CA LYS A 56 -0.81 -23.64 7.23
C LYS A 56 -1.00 -23.20 8.67
N THR A 57 -1.40 -21.94 8.90
CA THR A 57 -1.62 -21.42 10.26
C THR A 57 -2.88 -21.98 10.92
N ARG A 58 -3.85 -22.46 10.14
CA ARG A 58 -5.14 -22.98 10.64
C ARG A 58 -5.26 -24.50 10.67
N GLN A 59 -4.62 -25.15 9.75
CA GLN A 59 -4.71 -26.61 9.61
C GLN A 59 -3.39 -27.26 10.00
N ASP A 60 -3.48 -28.42 10.60
CA ASP A 60 -2.37 -29.25 11.02
C ASP A 60 -1.10 -29.12 10.15
N LYS A 61 0.05 -29.01 10.79
CA LYS A 61 1.40 -28.79 10.25
C LYS A 61 1.88 -29.82 9.19
N THR A 62 0.99 -30.60 8.62
CA THR A 62 1.29 -31.63 7.63
C THR A 62 1.43 -31.10 6.19
N ARG A 63 1.00 -29.87 5.91
CA ARG A 63 1.20 -29.26 4.60
C ARG A 63 2.63 -28.68 4.52
N GLN A 64 3.47 -29.34 3.73
CA GLN A 64 4.90 -29.01 3.54
C GLN A 64 5.15 -27.99 2.42
N ASP A 65 4.15 -27.34 1.88
CA ASP A 65 4.34 -26.37 0.79
C ASP A 65 5.09 -25.13 1.29
N LYS A 66 6.32 -24.93 0.79
CA LYS A 66 7.12 -23.76 1.12
C LYS A 66 6.43 -22.49 0.60
N THR A 67 6.35 -21.48 1.46
CA THR A 67 5.87 -20.14 1.10
C THR A 67 6.98 -19.10 1.34
N ILE A 68 6.82 -17.88 0.83
CA ILE A 68 7.76 -16.80 1.11
C ILE A 68 7.81 -16.44 2.61
N PHE A 69 6.74 -16.73 3.36
CA PHE A 69 6.68 -16.45 4.79
C PHE A 69 7.59 -17.36 5.62
N ASP A 70 8.02 -18.52 5.10
CA ASP A 70 8.91 -19.41 5.81
C ASP A 70 10.30 -18.79 6.03
N ASP A 71 10.73 -17.91 5.13
CA ASP A 71 12.02 -17.22 5.20
C ASP A 71 11.94 -15.86 5.92
N ILE A 72 10.74 -15.43 6.33
CA ILE A 72 10.49 -14.16 7.04
C ILE A 72 10.40 -14.42 8.55
N THR A 73 11.21 -13.71 9.31
CA THR A 73 11.32 -13.85 10.77
C THR A 73 10.61 -12.71 11.52
N LYS A 74 10.60 -12.77 12.85
CA LYS A 74 10.09 -11.68 13.71
C LYS A 74 11.02 -10.46 13.75
N ASP A 75 12.26 -10.61 13.33
CA ASP A 75 13.24 -9.53 13.23
C ASP A 75 13.10 -8.73 11.94
N ASP A 76 12.37 -9.28 10.97
CA ASP A 76 12.06 -8.64 9.70
C ASP A 76 10.81 -7.75 9.80
N LEU A 77 10.56 -6.96 8.76
CA LEU A 77 9.35 -6.16 8.60
C LEU A 77 8.77 -6.38 7.22
N ILE A 78 7.49 -6.69 7.13
CA ILE A 78 6.72 -6.67 5.89
C ILE A 78 6.08 -5.29 5.74
N VAL A 79 6.28 -4.64 4.58
CA VAL A 79 5.53 -3.44 4.18
C VAL A 79 4.74 -3.78 2.95
N ALA A 80 3.41 -3.79 3.04
CA ALA A 80 2.53 -4.26 1.98
C ALA A 80 1.72 -3.09 1.38
N PHE A 81 1.91 -2.82 0.09
CA PHE A 81 1.12 -1.88 -0.70
C PHE A 81 -0.05 -2.64 -1.34
N PHE A 82 -0.95 -3.09 -0.47
CA PHE A 82 -2.00 -4.03 -0.89
C PHE A 82 -2.88 -3.42 -2.00
N PRO A 83 -3.15 -4.16 -3.09
CA PRO A 83 -3.85 -3.61 -4.24
C PRO A 83 -5.18 -2.94 -3.90
N CYS A 84 -5.28 -1.64 -4.16
CA CYS A 84 -6.41 -0.79 -3.79
C CYS A 84 -7.51 -0.70 -4.86
N ILE A 85 -7.36 -1.42 -5.97
CA ILE A 85 -8.22 -1.32 -7.17
C ILE A 85 -9.73 -1.50 -6.87
N TYR A 86 -10.06 -2.26 -5.83
CA TYR A 86 -11.45 -2.50 -5.41
C TYR A 86 -11.88 -1.64 -4.21
N PHE A 87 -10.96 -0.92 -3.56
CA PHE A 87 -11.19 -0.14 -2.35
C PHE A 87 -11.13 1.37 -2.57
N SER A 88 -10.63 1.83 -3.71
CA SER A 88 -10.51 3.26 -4.03
C SER A 88 -11.87 3.90 -4.33
N SER A 89 -11.93 5.24 -4.27
CA SER A 89 -13.12 6.01 -4.66
C SER A 89 -13.52 5.81 -6.13
N LEU A 90 -12.54 5.56 -7.02
CA LEU A 90 -12.81 5.23 -8.42
C LEU A 90 -13.56 3.89 -8.54
N SER A 91 -13.24 2.92 -7.69
CA SER A 91 -13.97 1.66 -7.63
C SER A 91 -15.46 1.86 -7.30
N GLN A 92 -15.77 2.83 -6.44
CA GLN A 92 -17.16 3.18 -6.13
C GLN A 92 -17.90 3.71 -7.35
N MET A 93 -17.26 4.54 -8.17
CA MET A 93 -17.85 5.05 -9.42
C MET A 93 -18.15 3.93 -10.42
N GLU A 94 -17.26 2.93 -10.51
CA GLU A 94 -17.47 1.76 -11.37
C GLU A 94 -18.61 0.88 -10.85
N MET A 95 -18.69 0.67 -9.55
CA MET A 95 -19.78 -0.10 -8.91
C MET A 95 -21.15 0.57 -9.07
N SER A 96 -21.21 1.91 -9.01
CA SER A 96 -22.45 2.68 -9.19
C SER A 96 -22.78 2.94 -10.65
N LEU A 97 -21.93 2.48 -11.60
CA LEU A 97 -22.09 2.70 -13.04
C LEU A 97 -22.22 4.21 -13.41
N THR A 98 -21.58 5.07 -12.64
CA THR A 98 -21.60 6.53 -12.90
C THR A 98 -20.64 6.94 -14.01
N ASP A 99 -19.71 6.08 -14.38
CA ASP A 99 -18.85 6.29 -15.54
C ASP A 99 -19.64 6.29 -16.85
N VAL A 100 -19.34 7.25 -17.76
CA VAL A 100 -20.06 7.46 -19.00
C VAL A 100 -20.02 6.24 -19.91
N ASN A 101 -18.89 5.55 -19.96
CA ASN A 101 -18.74 4.37 -20.79
C ASN A 101 -19.56 3.18 -20.25
N LYS A 102 -19.58 3.03 -18.93
CA LYS A 102 -20.37 1.97 -18.27
C LYS A 102 -21.87 2.19 -18.40
N ARG A 103 -22.34 3.46 -18.42
CA ARG A 103 -23.75 3.79 -18.68
C ARG A 103 -24.24 3.35 -20.06
N LYS A 104 -23.34 3.24 -21.05
CA LYS A 104 -23.67 2.82 -22.43
C LYS A 104 -23.72 1.29 -22.61
N MET A 105 -23.29 0.51 -21.62
CA MET A 105 -23.33 -0.95 -21.69
C MET A 105 -24.76 -1.46 -21.71
N PRO A 106 -25.08 -2.54 -22.42
CA PRO A 106 -26.36 -3.24 -22.34
C PRO A 106 -26.71 -3.64 -20.89
N MET A 107 -27.98 -3.71 -20.55
CA MET A 107 -28.45 -3.92 -19.19
C MET A 107 -27.90 -5.21 -18.57
N ASN A 108 -27.92 -6.31 -19.30
CA ASN A 108 -27.37 -7.59 -18.87
C ASN A 108 -25.88 -7.51 -18.55
N GLU A 109 -25.09 -6.84 -19.41
CA GLU A 109 -23.65 -6.66 -19.20
C GLU A 109 -23.34 -5.81 -17.97
N ARG A 110 -24.18 -4.80 -17.66
CA ARG A 110 -24.02 -3.98 -16.45
C ARG A 110 -24.15 -4.80 -15.18
N TYR A 111 -25.14 -5.68 -15.09
CA TYR A 111 -25.32 -6.56 -13.92
C TYR A 111 -24.13 -7.52 -13.78
N GLU A 112 -23.72 -8.16 -14.85
CA GLU A 112 -22.55 -9.05 -14.82
C GLU A 112 -21.26 -8.33 -14.43
N PHE A 113 -21.03 -7.13 -14.95
CA PHE A 113 -19.90 -6.29 -14.56
C PHE A 113 -19.89 -6.01 -13.05
N VAL A 114 -21.01 -5.56 -12.50
CA VAL A 114 -21.12 -5.25 -11.05
C VAL A 114 -20.97 -6.49 -10.20
N LEU A 115 -21.57 -7.63 -10.60
CA LEU A 115 -21.44 -8.91 -9.89
C LEU A 115 -19.98 -9.39 -9.86
N ASN A 116 -19.29 -9.36 -11.00
CA ASN A 116 -17.89 -9.75 -11.08
C ASN A 116 -17.00 -8.84 -10.23
N ARG A 117 -17.27 -7.55 -10.26
CA ARG A 117 -16.53 -6.58 -9.45
C ARG A 117 -16.78 -6.79 -7.96
N SER A 118 -18.00 -7.11 -7.56
CA SER A 118 -18.35 -7.44 -6.17
C SER A 118 -17.64 -8.69 -5.68
N ARG A 119 -17.62 -9.77 -6.49
CA ARG A 119 -16.89 -11.02 -6.17
C ARG A 119 -15.40 -10.76 -6.00
N ASN A 120 -14.80 -10.04 -6.93
CA ASN A 120 -13.37 -9.72 -6.86
C ASN A 120 -13.04 -8.85 -5.64
N ARG A 121 -13.85 -7.86 -5.32
CA ARG A 121 -13.67 -7.05 -4.09
C ARG A 121 -13.74 -7.91 -2.84
N GLN A 122 -14.70 -8.83 -2.76
CA GLN A 122 -14.79 -9.76 -1.62
C GLN A 122 -13.53 -10.61 -1.51
N LYS A 123 -13.04 -11.16 -2.63
CA LYS A 123 -11.80 -11.93 -2.67
C LYS A 123 -10.60 -11.12 -2.17
N PHE A 124 -10.46 -9.87 -2.60
CA PHE A 124 -9.36 -9.00 -2.15
C PHE A 124 -9.47 -8.66 -0.66
N LEU A 125 -10.68 -8.44 -0.17
CA LEU A 125 -10.91 -8.21 1.27
C LEU A 125 -10.51 -9.43 2.09
N GLU A 126 -10.88 -10.62 1.67
CA GLU A 126 -10.50 -11.88 2.31
C GLU A 126 -8.99 -12.08 2.33
N LEU A 127 -8.31 -11.81 1.20
CA LEU A 127 -6.85 -11.89 1.12
C LEU A 127 -6.15 -10.91 2.06
N LEU A 128 -6.65 -9.69 2.17
CA LEU A 128 -6.11 -8.70 3.11
C LEU A 128 -6.28 -9.15 4.56
N ILE A 129 -7.45 -9.68 4.92
CA ILE A 129 -7.71 -10.24 6.25
C ILE A 129 -6.79 -11.43 6.52
N LYS A 130 -6.60 -12.32 5.55
CA LYS A 130 -5.70 -13.48 5.67
C LYS A 130 -4.25 -13.04 5.87
N LEU A 131 -3.76 -12.06 5.11
CA LEU A 131 -2.41 -11.51 5.29
C LEU A 131 -2.20 -10.97 6.71
N MET A 132 -3.15 -10.17 7.21
CA MET A 132 -3.09 -9.66 8.59
C MET A 132 -3.13 -10.81 9.60
N GLY A 133 -4.03 -11.79 9.39
CA GLY A 133 -4.16 -12.96 10.26
C GLY A 133 -2.91 -13.81 10.31
N VAL A 134 -2.28 -14.08 9.19
CA VAL A 134 -0.97 -14.78 9.12
C VAL A 134 0.07 -14.07 9.98
N CYS A 135 0.21 -12.76 9.78
CA CYS A 135 1.21 -11.98 10.52
C CYS A 135 0.90 -11.91 12.03
N GLU A 136 -0.37 -11.76 12.41
CA GLU A 136 -0.79 -11.72 13.81
C GLU A 136 -0.56 -13.07 14.51
N LEU A 137 -0.97 -14.19 13.88
CA LEU A 137 -0.82 -15.54 14.43
C LEU A 137 0.63 -16.00 14.52
N THR A 138 1.48 -15.56 13.59
CA THR A 138 2.90 -15.95 13.58
C THR A 138 3.82 -14.92 14.28
N GLY A 139 3.28 -13.76 14.68
CA GLY A 139 4.04 -12.67 15.28
C GLY A 139 4.99 -11.96 14.30
N LYS A 140 4.77 -12.09 13.00
CA LYS A 140 5.51 -11.36 11.98
C LYS A 140 5.02 -9.92 11.91
N ARG A 141 5.94 -8.97 11.82
CA ARG A 141 5.61 -7.54 11.78
C ARG A 141 5.15 -7.13 10.39
N LEU A 142 4.01 -6.44 10.31
CA LEU A 142 3.42 -6.02 9.05
C LEU A 142 2.93 -4.58 9.14
N VAL A 143 3.20 -3.81 8.11
CA VAL A 143 2.58 -2.51 7.83
C VAL A 143 1.85 -2.62 6.50
N VAL A 144 0.54 -2.36 6.50
CA VAL A 144 -0.27 -2.36 5.27
C VAL A 144 -0.63 -0.94 4.92
N GLU A 145 -0.43 -0.56 3.67
CA GLU A 145 -0.86 0.73 3.07
C GLU A 145 -2.13 0.55 2.25
N ASN A 146 -3.07 1.47 2.38
CA ASN A 146 -4.17 1.60 1.42
C ASN A 146 -4.74 3.03 1.39
N PRO A 147 -5.22 3.53 0.24
CA PRO A 147 -5.86 4.84 0.17
C PRO A 147 -7.05 4.95 1.12
N TRP A 148 -7.19 6.10 1.78
CA TRP A 148 -8.21 6.33 2.81
C TRP A 148 -9.39 7.16 2.36
N ALA A 149 -9.26 7.95 1.30
CA ALA A 149 -10.31 8.85 0.85
C ALA A 149 -11.56 8.08 0.37
N MET A 150 -12.71 8.41 0.92
CA MET A 150 -14.04 7.90 0.53
C MET A 150 -14.20 6.38 0.55
N GLN A 151 -13.34 5.66 1.26
CA GLN A 151 -13.46 4.22 1.40
C GLN A 151 -14.56 3.85 2.40
N THR A 152 -15.47 2.97 2.00
CA THR A 152 -16.47 2.41 2.89
C THR A 152 -16.06 1.08 3.51
N TYR A 153 -15.32 0.25 2.77
CA TYR A 153 -15.02 -1.13 3.17
C TYR A 153 -13.96 -1.28 4.24
N LEU A 154 -12.86 -0.53 4.11
CA LEU A 154 -11.78 -0.55 5.11
C LEU A 154 -11.99 0.48 6.21
N LYS A 155 -13.00 1.35 6.07
CA LYS A 155 -13.34 2.38 7.05
C LYS A 155 -14.46 1.95 8.00
N ASN A 156 -15.48 1.31 7.46
CA ASN A 156 -16.66 0.90 8.22
C ASN A 156 -16.80 -0.63 8.14
N GLY A 157 -16.58 -1.31 9.25
CA GLY A 157 -16.76 -2.77 9.33
C GLY A 157 -15.54 -3.60 8.97
N PHE A 158 -14.35 -3.00 8.89
CA PHE A 158 -13.11 -3.74 8.75
C PHE A 158 -12.61 -4.25 10.12
N ILE A 159 -11.87 -5.36 10.12
CA ILE A 159 -11.43 -6.07 11.32
C ILE A 159 -10.57 -5.22 12.26
N LYS A 160 -9.84 -4.24 11.73
CA LYS A 160 -8.93 -3.39 12.48
C LYS A 160 -9.01 -1.95 11.99
N SER A 161 -9.02 -1.00 12.92
CA SER A 161 -8.84 0.40 12.57
C SER A 161 -7.40 0.70 12.16
N PRO A 162 -7.14 1.67 11.27
CA PRO A 162 -5.79 2.04 10.91
C PRO A 162 -5.06 2.64 12.11
N SER A 163 -3.77 2.32 12.23
CA SER A 163 -2.89 2.89 13.26
C SER A 163 -2.53 4.34 12.95
N ILE A 164 -2.42 4.67 11.65
CA ILE A 164 -2.10 6.01 11.16
C ILE A 164 -3.01 6.33 9.97
N VAL A 165 -3.50 7.56 9.94
CA VAL A 165 -4.14 8.16 8.76
C VAL A 165 -3.38 9.42 8.38
N ASP A 166 -2.69 9.39 7.24
CA ASP A 166 -2.06 10.57 6.66
C ASP A 166 -3.03 11.22 5.68
N ASN A 167 -3.62 12.34 6.09
CA ASN A 167 -4.64 13.02 5.30
C ASN A 167 -4.07 13.85 4.13
N ASP A 168 -2.79 14.18 4.20
CA ASP A 168 -2.12 15.00 3.19
C ASP A 168 -0.63 14.63 3.08
N ARG A 169 -0.34 13.72 2.17
CA ARG A 169 1.01 13.20 1.93
C ARG A 169 1.98 14.27 1.43
N THR A 170 1.48 15.37 0.85
CA THR A 170 2.34 16.46 0.36
C THR A 170 3.12 17.12 1.49
N ARG A 171 2.61 17.10 2.72
CA ARG A 171 3.32 17.60 3.90
C ARG A 171 4.58 16.83 4.25
N ARG A 172 4.75 15.65 3.67
CA ARG A 172 5.94 14.79 3.78
C ARG A 172 6.66 14.59 2.45
N GLY A 173 6.45 15.50 1.50
CA GLY A 173 7.19 15.52 0.24
C GLY A 173 6.61 14.67 -0.89
N ASP A 174 5.34 14.25 -0.80
CA ASP A 174 4.69 13.60 -1.94
C ASP A 174 4.19 14.61 -2.98
N PHE A 175 3.94 14.10 -4.18
CA PHE A 175 3.40 14.88 -5.30
C PHE A 175 1.87 14.97 -5.26
N PHE A 176 1.21 14.16 -4.43
CA PHE A 176 -0.25 14.06 -4.40
C PHE A 176 -0.81 14.28 -3.00
N VAL A 177 -1.86 15.10 -2.91
CA VAL A 177 -2.78 15.06 -1.76
C VAL A 177 -3.60 13.78 -1.87
N LYS A 178 -3.12 12.69 -1.33
CA LYS A 178 -3.76 11.38 -1.36
C LYS A 178 -3.89 10.87 0.07
N PRO A 179 -5.04 11.05 0.73
CA PRO A 179 -5.27 10.47 2.05
C PRO A 179 -4.99 8.98 2.03
N THR A 180 -4.14 8.52 2.95
CA THR A 180 -3.65 7.15 3.01
C THR A 180 -3.70 6.66 4.44
N ALA A 181 -4.11 5.41 4.63
CA ALA A 181 -4.14 4.75 5.93
C ALA A 181 -3.09 3.65 6.00
N PHE A 182 -2.57 3.45 7.21
CA PHE A 182 -1.58 2.42 7.50
C PHE A 182 -2.02 1.62 8.72
N TRP A 183 -2.03 0.30 8.58
CA TRP A 183 -2.31 -0.66 9.64
C TRP A 183 -1.01 -1.33 10.06
N PHE A 184 -0.70 -1.24 11.34
CA PHE A 184 0.42 -1.94 11.96
C PHE A 184 -0.11 -3.22 12.64
N VAL A 185 0.48 -4.35 12.33
CA VAL A 185 0.11 -5.69 12.85
C VAL A 185 1.35 -6.30 13.48
N SER A 186 1.23 -6.81 14.69
CA SER A 186 2.34 -7.34 15.50
C SER A 186 3.50 -6.35 15.71
N CYS A 187 3.24 -5.07 15.52
CA CYS A 187 4.15 -3.96 15.80
C CYS A 187 3.35 -2.66 15.95
N GLU A 188 3.99 -1.63 16.49
CA GLU A 188 3.39 -0.33 16.71
C GLU A 188 4.16 0.76 15.94
N PRO A 189 3.47 1.79 15.43
CA PRO A 189 4.14 2.93 14.83
C PRO A 189 4.93 3.73 15.85
N THR A 190 5.99 4.37 15.39
CA THR A 190 6.68 5.39 16.15
C THR A 190 6.03 6.76 15.92
N ASN A 191 6.31 7.72 16.79
CA ASN A 191 5.80 9.09 16.69
C ASN A 191 6.94 10.02 16.30
N GLY A 192 7.28 10.03 15.01
CA GLY A 192 8.19 11.00 14.44
C GLY A 192 7.42 12.20 13.86
N PHE A 193 8.10 13.30 13.70
CA PHE A 193 7.56 14.47 13.03
C PHE A 193 8.60 15.01 12.05
N THR A 194 8.42 14.71 10.78
CA THR A 194 9.13 15.35 9.69
C THR A 194 8.18 16.33 9.00
N TYR A 195 8.56 17.61 8.98
CA TYR A 195 7.90 18.58 8.13
C TYR A 195 8.82 18.89 6.95
N GLN A 196 8.35 18.54 5.76
CA GLN A 196 9.02 18.92 4.53
C GLN A 196 8.15 19.97 3.82
N PRO A 197 8.66 21.21 3.59
CA PRO A 197 7.93 22.20 2.83
C PRO A 197 7.51 21.65 1.48
N THR A 198 6.24 21.78 1.15
CA THR A 198 5.70 21.33 -0.12
C THR A 198 6.21 22.21 -1.24
N ASP A 199 6.92 21.63 -2.19
CA ASP A 199 7.19 22.30 -3.45
C ASP A 199 5.92 22.23 -4.31
N MET A 200 5.13 23.31 -4.27
CA MET A 200 3.84 23.38 -4.97
C MET A 200 3.98 23.20 -6.48
N SER A 201 5.16 23.43 -7.06
CA SER A 201 5.39 23.19 -8.49
C SER A 201 5.39 21.71 -8.86
N LYS A 202 5.65 20.85 -7.89
CA LYS A 202 5.66 19.38 -8.05
C LYS A 202 4.34 18.73 -7.70
N VAL A 203 3.42 19.44 -7.01
CA VAL A 203 2.12 18.91 -6.64
C VAL A 203 1.24 18.76 -7.87
N LYS A 204 0.84 17.54 -8.13
CA LYS A 204 0.00 17.18 -9.28
C LYS A 204 -1.48 17.13 -8.85
N ASN A 205 -2.34 17.79 -9.60
CA ASN A 205 -3.78 17.69 -9.41
C ASN A 205 -4.31 16.40 -10.00
N VAL A 206 -4.96 15.59 -9.18
CA VAL A 206 -5.54 14.30 -9.58
C VAL A 206 -6.79 14.46 -10.42
N ARG A 207 -7.44 15.62 -10.37
CA ARG A 207 -8.67 15.92 -11.13
C ARG A 207 -8.39 17.03 -12.12
N ASP A 208 -8.72 16.77 -13.40
CA ASP A 208 -8.86 17.84 -14.34
C ASP A 208 -9.95 18.81 -13.84
N ALA A 209 -9.63 20.08 -13.69
CA ALA A 209 -10.64 21.09 -13.58
C ALA A 209 -11.49 21.03 -14.88
N LYS A 210 -12.82 21.11 -14.74
CA LYS A 210 -13.74 21.12 -15.89
C LYS A 210 -13.28 22.20 -16.86
N GLY A 211 -12.76 21.81 -18.05
CA GLY A 211 -12.21 22.73 -19.05
C GLY A 211 -10.68 22.83 -19.11
N ALA A 212 -9.93 22.10 -18.28
CA ALA A 212 -8.48 22.02 -18.43
C ALA A 212 -8.09 21.28 -19.69
N LYS A 213 -7.18 21.86 -20.50
CA LYS A 213 -6.67 21.24 -21.73
C LYS A 213 -5.61 20.15 -21.50
N GLN A 214 -5.23 19.88 -20.25
CA GLN A 214 -4.26 18.84 -19.91
C GLN A 214 -4.96 17.53 -19.64
N ALA A 215 -4.45 16.46 -20.26
CA ALA A 215 -4.88 15.11 -19.98
C ALA A 215 -4.69 14.80 -18.48
N GLY A 216 -5.68 14.17 -17.85
CA GLY A 216 -5.58 13.74 -16.46
C GLY A 216 -4.45 12.75 -16.27
N ILE A 217 -3.94 12.70 -15.06
CA ILE A 217 -2.87 11.78 -14.67
C ILE A 217 -3.40 10.34 -14.74
N CYS A 218 -2.67 9.44 -15.40
CA CYS A 218 -3.07 8.04 -15.53
C CYS A 218 -3.11 7.33 -14.16
N SER A 219 -3.77 6.17 -14.11
CA SER A 219 -3.91 5.40 -12.86
C SER A 219 -2.55 4.95 -12.31
N GLU A 220 -1.60 4.68 -13.17
CA GLU A 220 -0.24 4.27 -12.84
C GLU A 220 0.51 5.40 -12.12
N GLU A 221 0.57 6.61 -12.70
CA GLU A 221 1.16 7.77 -12.03
C GLU A 221 0.52 8.07 -10.68
N ARG A 222 -0.82 7.87 -10.54
CA ARG A 222 -1.51 8.06 -9.26
C ARG A 222 -1.17 7.02 -8.21
N SER A 223 -0.68 5.86 -8.61
CA SER A 223 -0.23 4.82 -7.69
C SER A 223 1.18 5.09 -7.16
N MET A 224 1.97 5.89 -7.86
CA MET A 224 3.34 6.19 -7.47
C MET A 224 3.41 6.96 -6.14
N ILE A 225 4.47 6.69 -5.41
CA ILE A 225 4.82 7.36 -4.15
C ILE A 225 6.16 8.04 -4.36
N SER A 226 6.34 9.28 -3.87
CA SER A 226 7.62 9.94 -4.00
C SER A 226 8.67 9.31 -3.07
N PRO A 227 9.96 9.28 -3.46
CA PRO A 227 11.04 8.83 -2.57
C PRO A 227 11.12 9.65 -1.28
N ASP A 228 10.87 10.95 -1.35
CA ASP A 228 10.87 11.82 -0.18
C ASP A 228 9.79 11.43 0.81
N TYR A 229 8.57 11.17 0.32
CA TYR A 229 7.50 10.69 1.19
C TYR A 229 7.84 9.33 1.82
N ALA A 230 8.33 8.38 1.04
CA ALA A 230 8.72 7.08 1.54
C ALA A 230 9.77 7.20 2.66
N ARG A 231 10.84 7.98 2.44
CA ARG A 231 11.88 8.22 3.42
C ARG A 231 11.33 8.87 4.70
N ASN A 232 10.53 9.94 4.56
CA ASN A 232 9.95 10.65 5.69
C ASN A 232 8.99 9.77 6.50
N PHE A 233 8.17 8.98 5.82
CA PHE A 233 7.29 8.01 6.46
C PHE A 233 8.07 6.95 7.24
N ILE A 234 9.11 6.38 6.64
CA ILE A 234 9.98 5.38 7.28
C ILE A 234 10.62 5.97 8.54
N CYS A 235 11.17 7.17 8.45
CA CYS A 235 11.81 7.82 9.59
C CYS A 235 10.81 8.14 10.70
N ASP A 236 9.64 8.69 10.38
CA ASP A 236 8.65 9.12 11.36
C ASP A 236 7.95 7.94 12.03
N PHE A 237 7.42 7.01 11.24
CA PHE A 237 6.46 6.05 11.74
C PHE A 237 7.01 4.63 11.90
N ILE A 238 8.16 4.33 11.28
CA ILE A 238 8.79 3.02 11.43
C ILE A 238 10.00 3.09 12.36
N LEU A 239 10.96 3.97 12.07
CA LEU A 239 12.22 4.01 12.81
C LEU A 239 12.21 4.94 14.03
N GLY A 240 11.34 5.95 14.05
CA GLY A 240 11.33 7.00 15.09
C GLY A 240 12.60 7.86 15.07
N LYS A 241 13.24 7.99 13.91
CA LYS A 241 14.43 8.81 13.74
C LYS A 241 14.01 10.21 13.31
N LYS A 242 14.54 11.24 13.97
CA LYS A 242 14.54 12.60 13.41
C LYS A 242 15.46 12.58 12.19
N GLN A 243 14.97 13.02 11.04
CA GLN A 243 15.90 13.39 9.97
C GLN A 243 16.63 14.67 10.39
N ASP A 244 17.94 14.63 10.40
CA ASP A 244 18.72 15.83 10.22
C ASP A 244 18.48 16.29 8.75
N ILE A 245 17.42 17.04 8.55
CA ILE A 245 17.29 17.86 7.35
C ILE A 245 18.47 18.82 7.51
N GLY A 246 19.54 18.58 6.74
CA GLY A 246 20.75 19.38 6.81
C GLY A 246 20.35 20.84 6.91
N GLN A 247 20.85 21.54 7.91
CA GLN A 247 20.58 22.95 8.12
C GLN A 247 20.69 23.62 6.76
N LEU A 248 19.55 24.07 6.24
CA LEU A 248 19.55 25.05 5.17
C LEU A 248 20.35 26.22 5.73
N SER A 249 21.61 26.29 5.33
CA SER A 249 22.44 27.47 5.60
C SER A 249 21.77 28.63 4.86
N PHE A 250 21.00 29.37 5.60
CA PHE A 250 20.57 30.69 5.17
C PHE A 250 21.83 31.61 5.21
N PHE A 251 22.52 31.70 4.07
CA PHE A 251 23.41 32.77 3.74
C PHE A 251 23.19 33.16 2.28
#